data_2b9c34ec7ade493d0e96b3ff3bbbf1aa
#
_entry.id   2b9c34ec7ade493d0e96b3ff3bbbf1aa
#
_cell.length_a   1.000
_cell.length_b   1.000
_cell.length_c   1.000
_cell.angle_alpha   90.00
_cell.angle_beta   90.00
_cell.angle_gamma   90.00
#
_symmetry.space_group_name_H-M   'P 1'
#
loop_
_entity.id
_entity.type
_entity.pdbx_description
1 polymer ?
#
loop_
_entity_poly.entity_id
_entity_poly.type
_entity_poly.pdbx_seq_one_letter_code
_entity_poly.pdbx_strand_id
1 'polypeptide(L)'
;ENRAGQAQNIAAEFIVRQPSDGYTLFLSSAALGVNATLYPKLNYDPVKDFIPVAVFASSANLLLTHPSVPAKSVKEFIAVVRKNPGKMNYSSSGSGSTQHLSGEMLKLFIKGDFTHIPYKGTGPSLTALASGEVEFSFSNIPAAQPLINRFRVLGITSEKRSTLMPEVPTMIEGGLPGFVTQTWYGVLVTRGTPQPIVDTLNRVIVNAVRRDDFRNRILQMGSDPIAESPEYFRKMLAEEIERWGKVVRASGIKP
;
A
#
# COMPACT_ATOMS: atom_id res chain seq x y z
N GLU A 1 7.69 18.52 -8.95
CA GLU A 1 8.43 18.80 -7.71
C GLU A 1 8.14 17.71 -6.68
N ASN A 2 9.16 17.18 -6.00
CA ASN A 2 9.01 16.24 -4.89
C ASN A 2 9.10 16.99 -3.56
N ARG A 3 8.05 16.83 -2.71
CA ARG A 3 8.01 17.37 -1.34
C ARG A 3 7.94 16.20 -0.36
N ALA A 4 9.11 15.72 0.03
CA ALA A 4 9.24 14.59 0.93
C ALA A 4 8.94 14.98 2.39
N GLY A 5 8.40 14.04 3.16
CA GLY A 5 8.25 14.11 4.61
C GLY A 5 6.86 13.79 5.12
N GLN A 6 6.82 13.31 6.36
CA GLN A 6 5.62 12.97 7.12
C GLN A 6 4.59 12.15 6.33
N ALA A 7 5.03 11.10 5.63
CA ALA A 7 4.18 10.24 4.80
C ALA A 7 3.25 11.05 3.86
N GLN A 8 3.78 12.00 3.09
CA GLN A 8 3.10 12.91 2.15
C GLN A 8 2.35 14.10 2.79
N ASN A 9 2.29 14.26 4.10
CA ASN A 9 1.56 15.38 4.71
C ASN A 9 2.11 16.74 4.25
N ILE A 10 3.44 16.89 4.14
CA ILE A 10 4.05 18.15 3.66
C ILE A 10 3.59 18.48 2.24
N ALA A 11 3.51 17.50 1.36
CA ALA A 11 3.01 17.69 0.00
C ALA A 11 1.50 18.03 0.01
N ALA A 12 0.70 17.31 0.79
CA ALA A 12 -0.73 17.56 0.91
C ALA A 12 -1.03 18.98 1.41
N GLU A 13 -0.36 19.42 2.48
CA GLU A 13 -0.49 20.78 3.02
C GLU A 13 -0.08 21.88 2.03
N PHE A 14 0.88 21.59 1.17
CA PHE A 14 1.25 22.51 0.09
C PHE A 14 0.15 22.61 -0.95
N ILE A 15 -0.39 21.45 -1.39
CA ILE A 15 -1.39 21.40 -2.46
C ILE A 15 -2.69 22.10 -2.08
N VAL A 16 -3.19 21.97 -0.86
CA VAL A 16 -4.44 22.61 -0.43
C VAL A 16 -4.39 24.14 -0.47
N ARG A 17 -3.19 24.73 -0.53
CA ARG A 17 -2.99 26.18 -0.62
C ARG A 17 -2.81 26.68 -2.04
N GLN A 18 -2.80 25.78 -3.05
CA GLN A 18 -2.60 26.17 -4.45
C GLN A 18 -3.91 26.63 -5.08
N PRO A 19 -3.84 27.45 -6.15
CA PRO A 19 -5.02 27.83 -6.93
C PRO A 19 -5.77 26.60 -7.45
N SER A 20 -7.10 26.70 -7.51
CA SER A 20 -8.00 25.65 -8.03
C SER A 20 -8.18 25.74 -9.55
N ASP A 21 -7.11 26.02 -10.28
CA ASP A 21 -7.09 26.23 -11.73
C ASP A 21 -6.74 24.95 -12.55
N GLY A 22 -6.40 23.85 -11.85
CA GLY A 22 -6.07 22.57 -12.47
C GLY A 22 -4.63 22.43 -12.94
N TYR A 23 -3.76 23.44 -12.74
CA TYR A 23 -2.35 23.35 -13.11
C TYR A 23 -1.47 22.72 -12.03
N THR A 24 -1.97 22.61 -10.81
CA THR A 24 -1.27 21.91 -9.73
C THR A 24 -1.94 20.57 -9.44
N LEU A 25 -1.21 19.48 -9.69
CA LEU A 25 -1.66 18.11 -9.49
C LEU A 25 -0.96 17.49 -8.28
N PHE A 26 -1.71 16.78 -7.47
CA PHE A 26 -1.19 16.01 -6.34
C PHE A 26 -1.11 14.52 -6.70
N LEU A 27 0.10 14.03 -6.92
CA LEU A 27 0.35 12.58 -7.01
C LEU A 27 0.38 12.01 -5.60
N SER A 28 -0.61 11.22 -5.26
CA SER A 28 -0.80 10.66 -3.92
C SER A 28 -0.87 9.14 -3.93
N SER A 29 -0.85 8.56 -2.75
CA SER A 29 -0.91 7.12 -2.51
C SER A 29 -1.79 6.79 -1.30
N ALA A 30 -1.89 5.51 -0.95
CA ALA A 30 -2.62 5.02 0.22
C ALA A 30 -2.28 5.75 1.54
N ALA A 31 -1.10 6.39 1.62
CA ALA A 31 -0.72 7.19 2.78
C ALA A 31 -1.72 8.31 3.08
N LEU A 32 -2.40 8.89 2.08
CA LEU A 32 -3.42 9.91 2.29
C LEU A 32 -4.58 9.39 3.15
N GLY A 33 -5.03 8.16 2.91
CA GLY A 33 -6.08 7.52 3.69
C GLY A 33 -5.62 7.10 5.09
N VAL A 34 -4.39 6.61 5.20
CA VAL A 34 -3.78 6.20 6.48
C VAL A 34 -3.60 7.41 7.40
N ASN A 35 -3.08 8.51 6.86
CA ASN A 35 -2.76 9.72 7.61
C ASN A 35 -3.99 10.35 8.28
N ALA A 36 -5.17 10.17 7.71
CA ALA A 36 -6.44 10.61 8.30
C ALA A 36 -6.66 10.11 9.75
N THR A 37 -6.08 8.97 10.11
CA THR A 37 -6.18 8.42 11.47
C THR A 37 -4.83 8.36 12.18
N LEU A 38 -3.74 8.15 11.45
CA LEU A 38 -2.40 7.99 12.03
C LEU A 38 -1.89 9.28 12.66
N TYR A 39 -2.17 10.43 12.03
CA TYR A 39 -1.72 11.73 12.53
C TYR A 39 -2.85 12.42 13.30
N PRO A 40 -2.65 12.75 14.59
CA PRO A 40 -3.70 13.33 15.44
C PRO A 40 -4.10 14.75 15.01
N LYS A 41 -3.24 15.44 14.28
CA LYS A 41 -3.50 16.78 13.73
C LYS A 41 -3.01 16.86 12.29
N LEU A 42 -3.95 17.02 11.36
CA LEU A 42 -3.68 17.36 9.97
C LEU A 42 -4.12 18.80 9.73
N ASN A 43 -3.35 19.55 8.94
CA ASN A 43 -3.72 20.89 8.48
C ASN A 43 -4.57 20.86 7.20
N TYR A 44 -5.16 19.70 6.89
CA TYR A 44 -6.05 19.46 5.75
C TYR A 44 -7.02 18.31 6.06
N ASP A 45 -8.13 18.28 5.35
CA ASP A 45 -9.09 17.19 5.36
C ASP A 45 -8.89 16.35 4.08
N PRO A 46 -8.48 15.07 4.17
CA PRO A 46 -8.17 14.24 3.00
C PRO A 46 -9.38 13.99 2.09
N VAL A 47 -10.61 14.19 2.57
CA VAL A 47 -11.84 14.01 1.79
C VAL A 47 -12.37 15.32 1.23
N LYS A 48 -12.29 16.41 2.02
CA LYS A 48 -12.95 17.68 1.67
C LYS A 48 -12.07 18.63 0.87
N ASP A 49 -10.75 18.59 1.09
CA ASP A 49 -9.83 19.57 0.52
C ASP A 49 -9.24 19.15 -0.82
N PHE A 50 -9.50 17.90 -1.23
CA PHE A 50 -9.06 17.37 -2.53
C PHE A 50 -10.24 16.89 -3.36
N ILE A 51 -10.07 16.98 -4.68
CA ILE A 51 -10.94 16.36 -5.66
C ILE A 51 -10.16 15.21 -6.30
N PRO A 52 -10.58 13.95 -6.13
CA PRO A 52 -10.03 12.81 -6.85
C PRO A 52 -10.21 12.98 -8.36
N VAL A 53 -9.13 12.75 -9.13
CA VAL A 53 -9.13 12.80 -10.58
C VAL A 53 -9.09 11.40 -11.19
N ALA A 54 -8.07 10.62 -10.86
CA ALA A 54 -7.92 9.26 -11.36
C ALA A 54 -7.01 8.43 -10.46
N VAL A 55 -7.34 7.16 -10.26
CA VAL A 55 -6.37 6.14 -9.84
C VAL A 55 -5.82 5.50 -11.11
N PHE A 56 -4.50 5.43 -11.23
CA PHE A 56 -3.87 4.94 -12.45
C PHE A 56 -3.04 3.67 -12.25
N ALA A 57 -2.67 3.33 -11.01
CA ALA A 57 -1.96 2.10 -10.70
C ALA A 57 -2.19 1.65 -9.25
N SER A 58 -2.01 0.35 -9.01
CA SER A 58 -1.90 -0.20 -7.65
C SER A 58 -0.75 -1.18 -7.56
N SER A 59 -0.20 -1.36 -6.37
CA SER A 59 0.85 -2.33 -6.09
C SER A 59 0.51 -3.07 -4.80
N ALA A 60 0.37 -4.38 -4.91
CA ALA A 60 0.17 -5.25 -3.75
C ALA A 60 1.51 -5.62 -3.11
N ASN A 61 1.45 -6.07 -1.86
CA ASN A 61 2.60 -6.62 -1.17
C ASN A 61 2.62 -8.15 -1.28
N LEU A 62 3.81 -8.72 -1.35
CA LEU A 62 4.05 -10.14 -1.14
C LEU A 62 4.24 -10.38 0.35
N LEU A 63 3.69 -11.47 0.88
CA LEU A 63 4.12 -12.05 2.15
C LEU A 63 5.36 -12.89 1.89
N LEU A 64 6.49 -12.42 2.37
CA LEU A 64 7.81 -13.02 2.23
C LEU A 64 8.25 -13.60 3.56
N THR A 65 8.84 -14.81 3.54
CA THR A 65 9.46 -15.39 4.72
C THR A 65 10.91 -15.77 4.44
N HIS A 66 11.75 -15.72 5.50
CA HIS A 66 13.07 -16.34 5.44
C HIS A 66 12.92 -17.87 5.28
N PRO A 67 13.80 -18.54 4.51
CA PRO A 67 13.71 -19.99 4.28
C PRO A 67 13.73 -20.87 5.53
N SER A 68 14.24 -20.37 6.66
CA SER A 68 14.22 -21.08 7.95
C SER A 68 12.82 -21.22 8.56
N VAL A 69 11.86 -20.37 8.14
CA VAL A 69 10.47 -20.48 8.60
C VAL A 69 9.84 -21.73 7.99
N PRO A 70 9.36 -22.70 8.79
CA PRO A 70 8.83 -23.97 8.28
C PRO A 70 7.39 -23.83 7.77
N ALA A 71 7.19 -22.97 6.75
CA ALA A 71 5.92 -22.73 6.11
C ALA A 71 6.10 -22.60 4.58
N LYS A 72 5.25 -23.28 3.81
CA LYS A 72 5.22 -23.27 2.34
C LYS A 72 3.92 -22.65 1.79
N SER A 73 3.02 -22.23 2.67
CA SER A 73 1.75 -21.60 2.32
C SER A 73 1.34 -20.60 3.39
N VAL A 74 0.42 -19.70 3.07
CA VAL A 74 -0.19 -18.77 4.03
C VAL A 74 -0.81 -19.53 5.21
N LYS A 75 -1.52 -20.62 4.95
CA LYS A 75 -2.14 -21.46 5.98
C LYS A 75 -1.11 -22.05 6.96
N GLU A 76 -0.01 -22.60 6.44
CA GLU A 76 1.08 -23.12 7.27
C GLU A 76 1.76 -22.01 8.06
N PHE A 77 1.98 -20.85 7.44
CA PHE A 77 2.56 -19.68 8.10
C PHE A 77 1.69 -19.24 9.30
N ILE A 78 0.38 -19.16 9.12
CA ILE A 78 -0.56 -18.85 10.22
C ILE A 78 -0.42 -19.87 11.37
N ALA A 79 -0.29 -21.16 11.04
CA ALA A 79 -0.10 -22.22 12.05
C ALA A 79 1.23 -22.04 12.79
N VAL A 80 2.32 -21.69 12.09
CA VAL A 80 3.62 -21.41 12.69
C VAL A 80 3.56 -20.22 13.64
N VAL A 81 2.94 -19.12 13.22
CA VAL A 81 2.76 -17.92 14.08
C VAL A 81 2.00 -18.28 15.36
N ARG A 82 0.87 -18.97 15.23
CA ARG A 82 0.02 -19.36 16.38
C ARG A 82 0.73 -20.31 17.36
N LYS A 83 1.63 -21.15 16.86
CA LYS A 83 2.42 -22.09 17.68
C LYS A 83 3.59 -21.39 18.41
N ASN A 84 3.99 -20.22 17.95
CA ASN A 84 5.16 -19.49 18.46
C ASN A 84 4.79 -18.03 18.82
N PRO A 85 3.86 -17.80 19.76
CA PRO A 85 3.45 -16.44 20.12
C PRO A 85 4.64 -15.62 20.65
N GLY A 86 4.77 -14.37 20.18
CA GLY A 86 5.81 -13.44 20.57
C GLY A 86 7.24 -13.75 20.07
N LYS A 87 7.44 -14.86 19.32
CA LYS A 87 8.78 -15.30 18.89
C LYS A 87 9.15 -14.90 17.48
N MET A 88 8.24 -14.34 16.71
CA MET A 88 8.50 -13.93 15.34
C MET A 88 8.55 -12.40 15.24
N ASN A 89 9.45 -11.94 14.40
CA ASN A 89 9.57 -10.52 14.06
C ASN A 89 9.28 -10.30 12.58
N TYR A 90 8.76 -9.14 12.25
CA TYR A 90 8.63 -8.76 10.85
C TYR A 90 9.20 -7.38 10.58
N SER A 91 9.79 -7.22 9.41
CA SER A 91 10.35 -5.95 8.98
C SER A 91 9.40 -5.16 8.09
N SER A 92 9.55 -3.86 8.09
CA SER A 92 8.89 -2.94 7.16
C SER A 92 9.82 -1.79 6.76
N SER A 93 9.41 -1.02 5.76
CA SER A 93 10.13 0.19 5.34
C SER A 93 9.97 1.39 6.30
N GLY A 94 9.35 1.17 7.45
CA GLY A 94 9.12 2.17 8.49
C GLY A 94 7.67 2.19 8.99
N SER A 95 7.46 2.86 10.12
CA SER A 95 6.14 3.02 10.73
C SER A 95 5.17 3.72 9.77
N GLY A 96 3.91 3.24 9.70
CA GLY A 96 2.88 3.78 8.81
C GLY A 96 3.01 3.38 7.34
N SER A 97 4.06 2.65 6.94
CA SER A 97 4.16 2.10 5.59
C SER A 97 3.10 1.02 5.33
N THR A 98 2.75 0.77 4.06
CA THR A 98 1.81 -0.31 3.71
C THR A 98 2.32 -1.69 4.14
N GLN A 99 3.62 -1.90 4.21
CA GLN A 99 4.24 -3.11 4.73
C GLN A 99 3.96 -3.26 6.24
N HIS A 100 4.17 -2.19 7.02
CA HIS A 100 3.83 -2.17 8.45
C HIS A 100 2.34 -2.46 8.66
N LEU A 101 1.48 -1.73 7.95
CA LEU A 101 0.02 -1.90 8.04
C LEU A 101 -0.45 -3.31 7.63
N SER A 102 0.22 -3.93 6.63
CA SER A 102 -0.05 -5.33 6.26
C SER A 102 0.27 -6.28 7.41
N GLY A 103 1.37 -6.07 8.12
CA GLY A 103 1.73 -6.84 9.30
C GLY A 103 0.71 -6.68 10.43
N GLU A 104 0.34 -5.44 10.75
CA GLU A 104 -0.65 -5.18 11.80
C GLU A 104 -2.04 -5.71 11.44
N MET A 105 -2.45 -5.57 10.17
CA MET A 105 -3.69 -6.19 9.70
C MET A 105 -3.63 -7.72 9.82
N LEU A 106 -2.50 -8.35 9.49
CA LEU A 106 -2.31 -9.78 9.68
C LEU A 106 -2.46 -10.16 11.16
N LYS A 107 -1.82 -9.39 12.07
CA LYS A 107 -1.93 -9.61 13.52
C LYS A 107 -3.39 -9.64 13.98
N LEU A 108 -4.20 -8.70 13.51
CA LEU A 108 -5.63 -8.64 13.82
C LEU A 108 -6.41 -9.83 13.25
N PHE A 109 -6.17 -10.18 11.97
CA PHE A 109 -6.90 -11.25 11.30
C PHE A 109 -6.67 -12.63 11.92
N ILE A 110 -5.42 -12.92 12.28
CA ILE A 110 -5.08 -14.26 12.81
C ILE A 110 -5.01 -14.30 14.34
N LYS A 111 -5.24 -13.15 15.02
CA LYS A 111 -4.98 -12.97 16.46
C LYS A 111 -3.57 -13.44 16.81
N GLY A 112 -2.61 -13.06 15.96
CA GLY A 112 -1.22 -13.46 16.08
C GLY A 112 -0.45 -12.54 17.03
N ASP A 113 0.62 -13.07 17.61
CA ASP A 113 1.55 -12.30 18.42
C ASP A 113 2.95 -12.36 17.78
N PHE A 114 3.40 -11.21 17.27
CA PHE A 114 4.71 -11.01 16.65
C PHE A 114 5.10 -9.53 16.68
N THR A 115 6.38 -9.23 16.58
CA THR A 115 6.93 -7.89 16.80
C THR A 115 7.27 -7.21 15.48
N HIS A 116 6.93 -5.92 15.36
CA HIS A 116 7.33 -5.07 14.25
C HIS A 116 8.72 -4.48 14.45
N ILE A 117 9.59 -4.62 13.45
CA ILE A 117 10.93 -4.02 13.40
C ILE A 117 10.97 -3.03 12.22
N PRO A 118 10.88 -1.71 12.48
CA PRO A 118 10.92 -0.71 11.41
C PRO A 118 12.34 -0.47 10.92
N TYR A 119 12.51 -0.41 9.60
CA TYR A 119 13.78 -0.04 8.93
C TYR A 119 13.63 1.29 8.18
N LYS A 120 14.76 1.89 7.83
CA LYS A 120 14.80 3.13 7.04
C LYS A 120 14.70 2.83 5.53
N GLY A 121 13.53 2.27 5.12
CA GLY A 121 13.25 1.93 3.74
C GLY A 121 13.17 0.42 3.46
N THR A 122 12.68 0.07 2.26
CA THR A 122 12.42 -1.31 1.85
C THR A 122 13.71 -2.12 1.65
N GLY A 123 14.76 -1.52 1.13
CA GLY A 123 16.06 -2.20 0.92
C GLY A 123 16.64 -2.79 2.21
N PRO A 124 16.89 -1.97 3.25
CA PRO A 124 17.34 -2.47 4.56
C PRO A 124 16.40 -3.51 5.18
N SER A 125 15.08 -3.33 5.05
CA SER A 125 14.08 -4.29 5.53
C SER A 125 14.24 -5.67 4.87
N LEU A 126 14.40 -5.70 3.54
CA LEU A 126 14.60 -6.95 2.81
C LEU A 126 15.99 -7.58 3.06
N THR A 127 17.01 -6.77 3.33
CA THR A 127 18.33 -7.27 3.73
C THR A 127 18.24 -8.00 5.07
N ALA A 128 17.54 -7.43 6.05
CA ALA A 128 17.31 -8.07 7.35
C ALA A 128 16.53 -9.37 7.22
N LEU A 129 15.54 -9.43 6.33
CA LEU A 129 14.84 -10.68 6.01
C LEU A 129 15.77 -11.71 5.35
N ALA A 130 16.60 -11.28 4.40
CA ALA A 130 17.51 -12.18 3.68
C ALA A 130 18.64 -12.76 4.57
N SER A 131 19.01 -12.03 5.63
CA SER A 131 19.99 -12.51 6.63
C SER A 131 19.37 -13.37 7.74
N GLY A 132 18.03 -13.44 7.83
CA GLY A 132 17.32 -14.15 8.89
C GLY A 132 17.28 -13.40 10.23
N GLU A 133 17.56 -12.10 10.23
CA GLU A 133 17.40 -11.22 11.41
C GLU A 133 15.91 -11.07 11.79
N VAL A 134 15.03 -11.15 10.79
CA VAL A 134 13.58 -11.23 10.98
C VAL A 134 13.01 -12.42 10.20
N GLU A 135 11.89 -12.95 10.66
CA GLU A 135 11.28 -14.15 10.11
C GLU A 135 10.46 -13.90 8.86
N PHE A 136 9.81 -12.72 8.75
CA PHE A 136 8.97 -12.38 7.60
C PHE A 136 8.92 -10.88 7.33
N SER A 137 8.41 -10.54 6.17
CA SER A 137 8.18 -9.16 5.74
C SER A 137 7.04 -9.09 4.74
N PHE A 138 6.49 -7.91 4.60
CA PHE A 138 5.69 -7.55 3.43
C PHE A 138 6.51 -6.64 2.51
N SER A 139 6.44 -6.87 1.20
CA SER A 139 7.11 -6.00 0.22
C SER A 139 6.44 -6.07 -1.13
N ASN A 140 6.44 -4.97 -1.88
CA ASN A 140 5.96 -4.98 -3.25
C ASN A 140 6.88 -5.79 -4.17
N ILE A 141 6.35 -6.25 -5.30
CA ILE A 141 7.06 -7.10 -6.26
C ILE A 141 8.38 -6.47 -6.72
N PRO A 142 8.43 -5.20 -7.19
CA PRO A 142 9.67 -4.64 -7.73
C PRO A 142 10.80 -4.57 -6.71
N ALA A 143 10.48 -4.22 -5.46
CA ALA A 143 11.48 -4.13 -4.42
C ALA A 143 12.00 -5.51 -3.99
N ALA A 144 11.14 -6.53 -4.02
CA ALA A 144 11.52 -7.90 -3.68
C ALA A 144 12.27 -8.63 -4.82
N GLN A 145 12.00 -8.28 -6.07
CA GLN A 145 12.50 -8.98 -7.26
C GLN A 145 14.02 -9.22 -7.27
N PRO A 146 14.89 -8.26 -6.91
CA PRO A 146 16.35 -8.49 -6.91
C PRO A 146 16.81 -9.56 -5.92
N LEU A 147 16.04 -9.84 -4.89
CA LEU A 147 16.34 -10.77 -3.82
C LEU A 147 15.33 -11.92 -3.73
N ILE A 148 14.44 -12.09 -4.69
CA ILE A 148 13.28 -12.99 -4.61
C ILE A 148 13.68 -14.44 -4.31
N ASN A 149 14.79 -14.91 -4.84
CA ASN A 149 15.33 -16.25 -4.63
C ASN A 149 15.87 -16.47 -3.20
N ARG A 150 16.02 -15.42 -2.41
CA ARG A 150 16.44 -15.48 -1.00
C ARG A 150 15.25 -15.69 -0.06
N PHE A 151 14.03 -15.58 -0.57
CA PHE A 151 12.80 -15.63 0.20
C PHE A 151 11.93 -16.81 -0.23
N ARG A 152 11.01 -17.16 0.66
CA ARG A 152 9.84 -17.95 0.27
C ARG A 152 8.65 -16.99 0.14
N VAL A 153 8.08 -16.93 -1.06
CA VAL A 153 6.88 -16.14 -1.34
C VAL A 153 5.67 -16.99 -1.00
N LEU A 154 4.87 -16.56 -0.02
CA LEU A 154 3.74 -17.35 0.47
C LEU A 154 2.39 -16.87 -0.07
N GLY A 155 2.26 -15.59 -0.35
CA GLY A 155 1.02 -15.01 -0.84
C GLY A 155 1.17 -13.56 -1.26
N ILE A 156 0.15 -13.05 -1.96
CA ILE A 156 0.05 -11.65 -2.37
C ILE A 156 -1.19 -11.02 -1.75
N THR A 157 -1.10 -9.75 -1.40
CA THR A 157 -2.14 -9.03 -0.65
C THR A 157 -3.20 -8.36 -1.53
N SER A 158 -3.17 -8.55 -2.84
CA SER A 158 -4.21 -8.09 -3.76
C SER A 158 -5.46 -8.94 -3.67
N GLU A 159 -6.58 -8.41 -4.15
CA GLU A 159 -7.84 -9.12 -4.25
C GLU A 159 -7.78 -10.30 -5.24
N LYS A 160 -7.00 -10.13 -6.31
CA LYS A 160 -6.75 -11.14 -7.35
C LYS A 160 -5.25 -11.40 -7.45
N ARG A 161 -4.87 -12.54 -8.00
CA ARG A 161 -3.45 -12.85 -8.28
C ARG A 161 -2.87 -11.81 -9.24
N SER A 162 -1.60 -11.47 -9.04
CA SER A 162 -0.89 -10.58 -9.95
C SER A 162 -0.62 -11.28 -11.29
N THR A 163 -0.72 -10.53 -12.38
CA THR A 163 -0.33 -11.01 -13.71
C THR A 163 1.18 -11.24 -13.84
N LEU A 164 1.97 -10.62 -12.95
CA LEU A 164 3.43 -10.76 -12.90
C LEU A 164 3.89 -12.02 -12.14
N MET A 165 3.04 -12.53 -11.23
CA MET A 165 3.32 -13.72 -10.41
C MET A 165 2.04 -14.55 -10.26
N PRO A 166 1.50 -15.10 -11.36
CA PRO A 166 0.21 -15.80 -11.34
C PRO A 166 0.22 -17.09 -10.51
N GLU A 167 1.40 -17.64 -10.24
CA GLU A 167 1.60 -18.81 -9.38
C GLU A 167 1.42 -18.48 -7.89
N VAL A 168 1.58 -17.21 -7.49
CA VAL A 168 1.47 -16.78 -6.09
C VAL A 168 -0.01 -16.62 -5.71
N PRO A 169 -0.53 -17.39 -4.74
CA PRO A 169 -1.92 -17.26 -4.31
C PRO A 169 -2.14 -15.93 -3.57
N THR A 170 -3.37 -15.44 -3.58
CA THR A 170 -3.74 -14.30 -2.73
C THR A 170 -3.81 -14.70 -1.26
N MET A 171 -3.74 -13.72 -0.36
CA MET A 171 -3.98 -13.95 1.07
C MET A 171 -5.40 -14.46 1.32
N ILE A 172 -6.36 -14.06 0.47
CA ILE A 172 -7.75 -14.55 0.50
C ILE A 172 -7.80 -16.05 0.20
N GLU A 173 -7.15 -16.50 -0.89
CA GLU A 173 -7.03 -17.92 -1.25
C GLU A 173 -6.28 -18.71 -0.15
N GLY A 174 -5.36 -18.05 0.55
CA GLY A 174 -4.63 -18.60 1.69
C GLY A 174 -5.43 -18.74 2.98
N GLY A 175 -6.73 -18.38 2.97
CA GLY A 175 -7.65 -18.57 4.10
C GLY A 175 -7.88 -17.30 4.94
N LEU A 176 -7.60 -16.12 4.41
CA LEU A 176 -7.84 -14.84 5.07
C LEU A 176 -8.84 -14.00 4.25
N PRO A 177 -10.15 -14.31 4.30
CA PRO A 177 -11.15 -13.61 3.51
C PRO A 177 -11.18 -12.12 3.88
N GLY A 178 -11.12 -11.24 2.85
CA GLY A 178 -11.08 -9.79 3.03
C GLY A 178 -9.71 -9.21 3.39
N PHE A 179 -8.66 -10.03 3.45
CA PHE A 179 -7.30 -9.53 3.64
C PHE A 179 -6.77 -8.94 2.33
N VAL A 180 -6.96 -7.65 2.15
CA VAL A 180 -6.45 -6.88 1.00
C VAL A 180 -5.67 -5.68 1.50
N THR A 181 -4.39 -5.60 1.14
CA THR A 181 -3.53 -4.45 1.41
C THR A 181 -2.74 -4.12 0.17
N GLN A 182 -2.96 -2.94 -0.36
CA GLN A 182 -2.24 -2.49 -1.55
C GLN A 182 -1.99 -0.99 -1.47
N THR A 183 -0.91 -0.56 -2.08
CA THR A 183 -0.68 0.85 -2.35
C THR A 183 -1.33 1.19 -3.67
N TRP A 184 -2.20 2.18 -3.70
CA TRP A 184 -2.69 2.78 -4.93
C TRP A 184 -1.90 4.05 -5.23
N TYR A 185 -1.87 4.43 -6.49
CA TYR A 185 -1.32 5.69 -6.97
C TYR A 185 -2.40 6.43 -7.74
N GLY A 186 -2.67 7.64 -7.33
CA GLY A 186 -3.73 8.46 -7.90
C GLY A 186 -3.35 9.92 -7.98
N VAL A 187 -4.06 10.62 -8.86
CA VAL A 187 -3.95 12.06 -9.04
C VAL A 187 -5.17 12.72 -8.43
N LEU A 188 -4.91 13.75 -7.61
CA LEU A 188 -5.93 14.63 -7.05
C LEU A 188 -5.60 16.08 -7.42
N VAL A 189 -6.60 16.95 -7.33
CA VAL A 189 -6.45 18.40 -7.43
C VAL A 189 -7.04 19.05 -6.17
N THR A 190 -6.73 20.32 -5.94
CA THR A 190 -7.26 21.05 -4.79
C THR A 190 -8.76 21.30 -4.93
N ARG A 191 -9.45 21.41 -3.80
CA ARG A 191 -10.86 21.76 -3.73
C ARG A 191 -11.17 23.04 -4.53
N GLY A 192 -12.34 23.06 -5.21
CA GLY A 192 -12.78 24.19 -6.01
C GLY A 192 -12.31 24.15 -7.47
N THR A 193 -11.48 23.15 -7.86
CA THR A 193 -11.15 22.96 -9.29
C THR A 193 -12.43 22.67 -10.08
N PRO A 194 -12.70 23.41 -11.18
CA PRO A 194 -13.92 23.25 -11.98
C PRO A 194 -14.08 21.84 -12.54
N GLN A 195 -15.29 21.30 -12.50
CA GLN A 195 -15.59 19.93 -12.96
C GLN A 195 -15.11 19.65 -14.40
N PRO A 196 -15.25 20.56 -15.39
CA PRO A 196 -14.74 20.32 -16.75
C PRO A 196 -13.22 20.10 -16.81
N ILE A 197 -12.46 20.71 -15.89
CA ILE A 197 -11.02 20.49 -15.78
C ILE A 197 -10.75 19.08 -15.22
N VAL A 198 -11.46 18.69 -14.15
CA VAL A 198 -11.36 17.35 -13.56
C VAL A 198 -11.66 16.27 -14.61
N ASP A 199 -12.74 16.43 -15.38
CA ASP A 199 -13.15 15.50 -16.43
C ASP A 199 -12.10 15.39 -17.54
N THR A 200 -11.51 16.53 -17.92
CA THR A 200 -10.45 16.56 -18.92
C THR A 200 -9.20 15.84 -18.43
N LEU A 201 -8.76 16.11 -17.19
CA LEU A 201 -7.61 15.45 -16.59
C LEU A 201 -7.85 13.94 -16.44
N ASN A 202 -9.03 13.52 -15.96
CA ASN A 202 -9.39 12.09 -15.87
C ASN A 202 -9.29 11.42 -17.23
N ARG A 203 -9.94 11.98 -18.25
CA ARG A 203 -9.93 11.43 -19.61
C ARG A 203 -8.49 11.26 -20.14
N VAL A 204 -7.62 12.25 -19.96
CA VAL A 204 -6.23 12.20 -20.41
C VAL A 204 -5.46 11.10 -19.68
N ILE A 205 -5.59 11.01 -18.36
CA ILE A 205 -4.90 10.00 -17.56
C ILE A 205 -5.40 8.59 -17.91
N VAL A 206 -6.72 8.38 -17.95
CA VAL A 206 -7.33 7.08 -18.26
C VAL A 206 -6.92 6.62 -19.66
N ASN A 207 -6.94 7.52 -20.65
CA ASN A 207 -6.49 7.20 -22.01
C ASN A 207 -5.00 6.84 -22.06
N ALA A 208 -4.15 7.55 -21.29
CA ALA A 208 -2.73 7.22 -21.19
C ALA A 208 -2.52 5.81 -20.59
N VAL A 209 -3.23 5.47 -19.51
CA VAL A 209 -3.12 4.14 -18.86
C VAL A 209 -3.60 3.02 -19.77
N ARG A 210 -4.54 3.27 -20.68
CA ARG A 210 -5.06 2.29 -21.64
C ARG A 210 -4.13 2.03 -22.83
N ARG A 211 -3.16 2.91 -23.06
CA ARG A 211 -2.16 2.70 -24.12
C ARG A 211 -1.20 1.58 -23.72
N ASP A 212 -0.86 0.72 -24.67
CA ASP A 212 -0.01 -0.45 -24.42
C ASP A 212 1.37 -0.07 -23.89
N ASP A 213 2.00 1.00 -24.40
CA ASP A 213 3.30 1.47 -23.95
C ASP A 213 3.31 1.87 -22.48
N PHE A 214 2.31 2.64 -22.05
CA PHE A 214 2.18 3.11 -20.67
C PHE A 214 1.74 1.97 -19.74
N ARG A 215 0.77 1.16 -20.17
CA ARG A 215 0.31 -0.04 -19.45
C ARG A 215 1.47 -1.00 -19.17
N ASN A 216 2.26 -1.33 -20.21
CA ASN A 216 3.41 -2.22 -20.08
C ASN A 216 4.47 -1.64 -19.14
N ARG A 217 4.67 -0.32 -19.14
CA ARG A 217 5.60 0.33 -18.22
C ARG A 217 5.14 0.20 -16.75
N ILE A 218 3.84 0.39 -16.48
CA ILE A 218 3.28 0.16 -15.12
C ILE A 218 3.51 -1.29 -14.68
N LEU A 219 3.23 -2.27 -15.56
CA LEU A 219 3.46 -3.68 -15.29
C LEU A 219 4.94 -3.98 -15.00
N GLN A 220 5.86 -3.45 -15.83
CA GLN A 220 7.32 -3.60 -15.61
C GLN A 220 7.77 -3.00 -14.27
N MET A 221 7.07 -1.98 -13.78
CA MET A 221 7.30 -1.42 -12.44
C MET A 221 6.66 -2.26 -11.32
N GLY A 222 6.09 -3.42 -11.63
CA GLY A 222 5.46 -4.34 -10.67
C GLY A 222 4.17 -3.82 -10.06
N SER A 223 3.47 -3.00 -10.80
CA SER A 223 2.16 -2.44 -10.42
C SER A 223 1.11 -2.86 -11.43
N ASP A 224 -0.11 -2.99 -10.99
CA ASP A 224 -1.26 -3.26 -11.85
C ASP A 224 -1.85 -1.93 -12.35
N PRO A 225 -2.05 -1.75 -13.68
CA PRO A 225 -2.66 -0.56 -14.22
C PRO A 225 -4.14 -0.49 -13.85
N ILE A 226 -4.58 0.67 -13.40
CA ILE A 226 -5.98 0.99 -13.07
C ILE A 226 -6.38 2.20 -13.90
N ALA A 227 -7.57 2.19 -14.47
CA ALA A 227 -8.07 3.28 -15.31
C ALA A 227 -9.52 3.61 -14.93
N GLU A 228 -9.69 4.16 -13.73
CA GLU A 228 -10.99 4.34 -13.09
C GLU A 228 -11.41 5.82 -12.98
N SER A 229 -12.72 6.01 -12.76
CA SER A 229 -13.35 7.33 -12.69
C SER A 229 -13.03 8.09 -11.39
N PRO A 230 -13.28 9.41 -11.35
CA PRO A 230 -13.19 10.19 -10.13
C PRO A 230 -14.13 9.68 -9.01
N GLU A 231 -15.33 9.18 -9.38
CA GLU A 231 -16.30 8.61 -8.44
C GLU A 231 -15.77 7.33 -7.80
N TYR A 232 -15.18 6.44 -8.61
CA TYR A 232 -14.53 5.24 -8.11
C TYR A 232 -13.44 5.62 -7.10
N PHE A 233 -12.57 6.58 -7.46
CA PHE A 233 -11.49 6.99 -6.58
C PHE A 233 -12.01 7.62 -5.28
N ARG A 234 -13.07 8.44 -5.34
CA ARG A 234 -13.69 9.03 -4.14
C ARG A 234 -14.23 7.95 -3.19
N LYS A 235 -14.94 6.98 -3.74
CA LYS A 235 -15.47 5.84 -2.96
C LYS A 235 -14.34 5.03 -2.34
N MET A 236 -13.35 4.66 -3.14
CA MET A 236 -12.17 3.91 -2.70
C MET A 236 -11.42 4.64 -1.57
N LEU A 237 -11.19 5.94 -1.69
CA LEU A 237 -10.50 6.73 -0.66
C LEU A 237 -11.28 6.74 0.66
N ALA A 238 -12.61 6.86 0.62
CA ALA A 238 -13.45 6.83 1.81
C ALA A 238 -13.39 5.45 2.50
N GLU A 239 -13.49 4.37 1.74
CA GLU A 239 -13.36 2.99 2.24
C GLU A 239 -11.97 2.72 2.82
N GLU A 240 -10.93 3.24 2.19
CA GLU A 240 -9.53 3.16 2.68
C GLU A 240 -9.37 3.87 4.04
N ILE A 241 -9.89 5.09 4.17
CA ILE A 241 -9.84 5.85 5.43
C ILE A 241 -10.52 5.06 6.56
N GLU A 242 -11.69 4.51 6.30
CA GLU A 242 -12.41 3.71 7.28
C GLU A 242 -11.64 2.43 7.66
N ARG A 243 -11.16 1.70 6.66
CA ARG A 243 -10.44 0.44 6.84
C ARG A 243 -9.14 0.66 7.62
N TRP A 244 -8.30 1.59 7.16
CA TRP A 244 -7.04 1.88 7.85
C TRP A 244 -7.26 2.52 9.21
N GLY A 245 -8.30 3.32 9.37
CA GLY A 245 -8.70 3.85 10.66
C GLY A 245 -8.99 2.75 11.70
N LYS A 246 -9.65 1.65 11.30
CA LYS A 246 -9.86 0.49 12.17
C LYS A 246 -8.53 -0.18 12.55
N VAL A 247 -7.64 -0.38 11.58
CA VAL A 247 -6.33 -1.02 11.81
C VAL A 247 -5.45 -0.16 12.73
N VAL A 248 -5.31 1.13 12.43
CA VAL A 248 -4.48 2.07 13.23
C VAL A 248 -4.96 2.14 14.68
N ARG A 249 -6.28 2.27 14.90
CA ARG A 249 -6.84 2.31 16.26
C ARG A 249 -6.65 0.98 17.01
N ALA A 250 -6.86 -0.15 16.35
CA ALA A 250 -6.77 -1.47 16.97
C ALA A 250 -5.32 -1.88 17.27
N SER A 251 -4.35 -1.46 16.45
CA SER A 251 -2.93 -1.79 16.64
C SER A 251 -2.18 -0.79 17.54
N GLY A 252 -2.77 0.38 17.81
CA GLY A 252 -2.11 1.43 18.61
C GLY A 252 -0.88 2.05 17.95
N ILE A 253 -0.77 1.95 16.62
CA ILE A 253 0.34 2.54 15.84
C ILE A 253 0.36 4.05 16.06
N LYS A 254 1.58 4.59 16.19
CA LYS A 254 1.85 6.04 16.27
C LYS A 254 2.70 6.46 15.07
N PRO A 255 2.62 7.78 14.65
CA PRO A 255 3.44 8.33 13.56
C PRO A 255 4.94 8.18 13.79
#